data_4d4ec1668d0bcd1fd341c77a0b29fc47
#
_entry.id   4d4ec1668d0bcd1fd341c77a0b29fc47
#
_cell.length_a   1.000
_cell.length_b   1.000
_cell.length_c   1.000
_cell.angle_alpha   90.00
_cell.angle_beta   90.00
_cell.angle_gamma   90.00
#
_symmetry.space_group_name_H-M   'P 1'
#
loop_
_entity.id
_entity.type
_entity.pdbx_description
1 polymer ?
#
loop_
_entity_poly.entity_id
_entity_poly.type
_entity_poly.pdbx_seq_one_letter_code
_entity_poly.pdbx_strand_id
1 'polypeptide(L)'
;MNGPLPAVLCLALGLALAPAAHAAPPATAQTEINYLLGFIENSACEFFRNGSWYDAKKAAAHLRGKYQILASAGRIRTAEDLIEEAGTKSTLTGLPYQVRCSGDKAVTTNQWLRDVLARYRARTTALSTPRPRRGVPGTEISGPDRTLSRPA
;
A
#
# COMPACT_ATOMS: atom_id res chain seq x y z
N MET A 1 -45.62 -61.15 -24.42
CA MET A 1 -44.93 -60.27 -25.39
C MET A 1 -44.40 -59.09 -24.59
N ASN A 2 -43.12 -59.20 -24.16
CA ASN A 2 -42.44 -58.26 -23.25
C ASN A 2 -41.53 -57.36 -24.11
N GLY A 3 -41.88 -56.09 -24.22
CA GLY A 3 -40.98 -55.06 -24.83
C GLY A 3 -40.12 -54.41 -23.76
N PRO A 4 -38.80 -54.22 -24.01
CA PRO A 4 -37.93 -53.50 -23.07
C PRO A 4 -38.12 -52.02 -23.16
N LEU A 5 -38.29 -51.35 -22.01
CA LEU A 5 -38.30 -49.91 -21.84
C LEU A 5 -36.84 -49.34 -22.03
N PRO A 6 -36.66 -48.26 -22.78
CA PRO A 6 -35.38 -47.63 -22.87
C PRO A 6 -35.09 -46.81 -21.58
N ALA A 7 -33.98 -47.12 -20.94
CA ALA A 7 -33.45 -46.33 -19.85
C ALA A 7 -32.96 -44.98 -20.35
N VAL A 8 -33.64 -43.90 -20.00
CA VAL A 8 -33.23 -42.52 -20.28
C VAL A 8 -32.18 -42.15 -19.23
N LEU A 9 -30.91 -42.14 -19.66
CA LEU A 9 -29.76 -41.70 -18.85
C LEU A 9 -29.75 -40.16 -18.82
N CYS A 10 -30.36 -39.56 -17.77
CA CYS A 10 -30.25 -38.13 -17.49
C CYS A 10 -28.87 -37.79 -17.00
N LEU A 11 -28.01 -37.32 -17.89
CA LEU A 11 -26.70 -36.78 -17.54
C LEU A 11 -26.91 -35.38 -16.93
N ALA A 12 -27.03 -35.29 -15.61
CA ALA A 12 -27.05 -34.00 -14.87
C ALA A 12 -25.68 -33.38 -14.90
N LEU A 13 -25.45 -32.42 -15.78
CA LEU A 13 -24.26 -31.60 -15.86
C LEU A 13 -24.31 -30.60 -14.68
N GLY A 14 -23.73 -30.98 -13.54
CA GLY A 14 -23.60 -30.13 -12.37
C GLY A 14 -22.60 -29.00 -12.66
N LEU A 15 -23.11 -27.80 -12.97
CA LEU A 15 -22.32 -26.59 -13.08
C LEU A 15 -21.87 -26.17 -11.65
N ALA A 16 -20.67 -26.56 -11.25
CA ALA A 16 -20.06 -26.14 -10.00
C ALA A 16 -19.75 -24.62 -10.11
N LEU A 17 -20.60 -23.77 -9.51
CA LEU A 17 -20.27 -22.37 -9.27
C LEU A 17 -19.15 -22.34 -8.23
N ALA A 18 -17.89 -22.22 -8.68
CA ALA A 18 -16.78 -21.89 -7.81
C ALA A 18 -16.99 -20.49 -7.23
N PRO A 19 -16.91 -20.29 -5.91
CA PRO A 19 -16.98 -18.95 -5.32
C PRO A 19 -15.85 -18.12 -5.91
N ALA A 20 -16.16 -16.93 -6.43
CA ALA A 20 -15.17 -15.98 -6.90
C ALA A 20 -14.35 -15.52 -5.67
N ALA A 21 -13.17 -16.09 -5.48
CA ALA A 21 -12.22 -15.64 -4.47
C ALA A 21 -11.79 -14.21 -4.84
N HIS A 22 -12.20 -13.22 -4.06
CA HIS A 22 -11.73 -11.86 -4.22
C HIS A 22 -10.23 -11.84 -3.98
N ALA A 23 -9.46 -11.46 -4.99
CA ALA A 23 -8.01 -11.39 -4.89
C ALA A 23 -7.59 -10.35 -3.83
N ALA A 24 -6.70 -10.76 -2.93
CA ALA A 24 -6.07 -9.83 -1.98
C ALA A 24 -5.36 -8.69 -2.72
N PRO A 25 -5.18 -7.51 -2.08
CA PRO A 25 -4.40 -6.44 -2.68
C PRO A 25 -3.01 -6.92 -3.12
N PRO A 26 -2.44 -6.38 -4.22
CA PRO A 26 -1.07 -6.68 -4.62
C PRO A 26 -0.07 -6.42 -3.48
N ALA A 27 1.05 -7.14 -3.45
CA ALA A 27 2.03 -7.04 -2.36
C ALA A 27 2.55 -5.62 -2.10
N THR A 28 2.73 -4.82 -3.15
CA THR A 28 3.11 -3.41 -3.04
C THR A 28 2.03 -2.58 -2.35
N ALA A 29 0.77 -2.76 -2.75
CA ALA A 29 -0.34 -2.07 -2.12
C ALA A 29 -0.51 -2.49 -0.64
N GLN A 30 -0.35 -3.78 -0.34
CA GLN A 30 -0.40 -4.27 1.04
C GLN A 30 0.70 -3.64 1.91
N THR A 31 1.91 -3.47 1.37
CA THR A 31 3.02 -2.80 2.08
C THR A 31 2.69 -1.34 2.38
N GLU A 32 2.17 -0.60 1.40
CA GLU A 32 1.75 0.79 1.58
C GLU A 32 0.60 0.94 2.57
N ILE A 33 -0.40 0.05 2.50
CA ILE A 33 -1.54 0.00 3.43
C ILE A 33 -1.05 -0.23 4.86
N ASN A 34 -0.17 -1.23 5.07
CA ASN A 34 0.40 -1.51 6.37
C ASN A 34 1.21 -0.33 6.91
N TYR A 35 1.97 0.34 6.03
CA TYR A 35 2.70 1.55 6.39
C TYR A 35 1.76 2.66 6.88
N LEU A 36 0.68 2.97 6.14
CA LEU A 36 -0.30 3.99 6.52
C LEU A 36 -0.95 3.68 7.87
N LEU A 37 -1.40 2.45 8.07
CA LEU A 37 -2.04 2.01 9.32
C LEU A 37 -1.07 2.11 10.51
N GLY A 38 0.18 1.70 10.32
CA GLY A 38 1.23 1.83 11.33
C GLY A 38 1.61 3.28 11.60
N PHE A 39 1.62 4.13 10.56
CA PHE A 39 1.91 5.55 10.71
C PHE A 39 0.83 6.27 11.54
N ILE A 40 -0.45 5.97 11.31
CA ILE A 40 -1.54 6.48 12.14
C ILE A 40 -1.33 6.05 13.59
N GLU A 41 -1.13 4.76 13.84
CA GLU A 41 -1.03 4.19 15.19
C GLU A 41 0.09 4.80 16.03
N ASN A 42 1.21 5.10 15.38
CA ASN A 42 2.41 5.65 16.04
C ASN A 42 2.49 7.18 15.96
N SER A 43 1.47 7.84 15.42
CA SER A 43 1.42 9.30 15.40
C SER A 43 1.02 9.85 16.77
N ALA A 44 1.51 11.05 17.09
CA ALA A 44 1.07 11.79 18.27
C ALA A 44 -0.16 12.67 17.96
N CYS A 45 -1.00 12.24 16.99
CA CYS A 45 -2.13 13.01 16.48
C CYS A 45 -3.45 12.51 17.08
N GLU A 46 -4.46 13.35 17.04
CA GLU A 46 -5.84 13.02 17.37
C GLU A 46 -6.70 13.03 16.11
N PHE A 47 -7.67 12.14 16.07
CA PHE A 47 -8.54 11.92 14.91
C PHE A 47 -9.99 12.17 15.24
N PHE A 48 -10.63 13.05 14.49
CA PHE A 48 -12.05 13.38 14.67
C PHE A 48 -12.94 12.44 13.86
N ARG A 49 -13.92 11.88 14.54
CA ARG A 49 -14.94 11.02 13.94
C ARG A 49 -16.27 11.17 14.68
N ASN A 50 -17.34 11.42 13.94
CA ASN A 50 -18.72 11.46 14.47
C ASN A 50 -18.87 12.35 15.72
N GLY A 51 -18.29 13.54 15.69
CA GLY A 51 -18.42 14.50 16.80
C GLY A 51 -17.39 14.34 17.91
N SER A 52 -16.49 13.37 17.88
CA SER A 52 -15.52 13.10 18.93
C SER A 52 -14.10 12.96 18.42
N TRP A 53 -13.13 13.35 19.25
CA TRP A 53 -11.71 13.13 19.01
C TRP A 53 -11.25 11.83 19.66
N TYR A 54 -10.43 11.08 18.96
CA TYR A 54 -9.87 9.80 19.38
C TYR A 54 -8.35 9.83 19.26
N ASP A 55 -7.69 9.12 20.15
CA ASP A 55 -6.25 8.88 20.05
C ASP A 55 -5.88 8.05 18.81
N ALA A 56 -4.61 8.12 18.43
CA ALA A 56 -4.04 7.45 17.27
C ALA A 56 -4.28 5.93 17.24
N LYS A 57 -4.18 5.26 18.41
CA LYS A 57 -4.37 3.81 18.50
C LYS A 57 -5.82 3.41 18.22
N LYS A 58 -6.79 4.14 18.78
CA LYS A 58 -8.22 3.91 18.51
C LYS A 58 -8.57 4.21 17.06
N ALA A 59 -7.99 5.27 16.48
CA ALA A 59 -8.19 5.61 15.08
C ALA A 59 -7.63 4.52 14.16
N ALA A 60 -6.41 4.04 14.40
CA ALA A 60 -5.80 2.96 13.64
C ALA A 60 -6.60 1.64 13.76
N ALA A 61 -7.06 1.27 14.95
CA ALA A 61 -7.87 0.08 15.15
C ALA A 61 -9.19 0.15 14.36
N HIS A 62 -9.86 1.33 14.39
CA HIS A 62 -11.07 1.53 13.60
C HIS A 62 -10.83 1.42 12.09
N LEU A 63 -9.75 2.01 11.61
CA LEU A 63 -9.40 1.96 10.18
C LEU A 63 -9.02 0.55 9.73
N ARG A 64 -8.31 -0.22 10.57
CA ARG A 64 -8.03 -1.64 10.32
C ARG A 64 -9.31 -2.46 10.20
N GLY A 65 -10.29 -2.25 11.09
CA GLY A 65 -11.59 -2.93 11.01
C GLY A 65 -12.32 -2.63 9.71
N LYS A 66 -12.37 -1.37 9.28
CA LYS A 66 -12.94 -0.99 7.97
C LYS A 66 -12.17 -1.62 6.82
N TYR A 67 -10.84 -1.59 6.86
CA TYR A 67 -9.98 -2.20 5.85
C TYR A 67 -10.29 -3.68 5.68
N GLN A 68 -10.37 -4.45 6.75
CA GLN A 68 -10.64 -5.89 6.70
C GLN A 68 -11.97 -6.19 5.99
N ILE A 69 -13.03 -5.47 6.34
CA ILE A 69 -14.36 -5.62 5.73
C ILE A 69 -14.33 -5.27 4.25
N LEU A 70 -13.73 -4.14 3.89
CA LEU A 70 -13.69 -3.66 2.51
C LEU A 70 -12.76 -4.48 1.62
N ALA A 71 -11.63 -4.95 2.17
CA ALA A 71 -10.69 -5.81 1.45
C ALA A 71 -11.30 -7.18 1.15
N SER A 72 -12.01 -7.79 2.12
CA SER A 72 -12.72 -9.05 1.90
C SER A 72 -13.84 -8.94 0.86
N ALA A 73 -14.41 -7.75 0.71
CA ALA A 73 -15.38 -7.43 -0.34
C ALA A 73 -14.74 -7.03 -1.69
N GLY A 74 -13.40 -7.12 -1.82
CA GLY A 74 -12.67 -6.77 -3.04
C GLY A 74 -12.63 -5.28 -3.38
N ARG A 75 -12.98 -4.40 -2.42
CA ARG A 75 -13.06 -2.94 -2.63
C ARG A 75 -11.74 -2.22 -2.41
N ILE A 76 -10.76 -2.83 -1.77
CA ILE A 76 -9.43 -2.27 -1.52
C ILE A 76 -8.40 -3.04 -2.34
N ARG A 77 -7.82 -2.37 -3.34
CA ARG A 77 -6.76 -2.90 -4.18
C ARG A 77 -5.48 -2.06 -4.14
N THR A 78 -5.59 -0.81 -3.72
CA THR A 78 -4.50 0.16 -3.63
C THR A 78 -4.51 0.85 -2.26
N ALA A 79 -3.43 1.56 -1.93
CA ALA A 79 -3.40 2.41 -0.73
C ALA A 79 -4.36 3.61 -0.87
N GLU A 80 -4.57 4.08 -2.08
CA GLU A 80 -5.55 5.12 -2.38
C GLU A 80 -6.99 4.64 -2.09
N ASP A 81 -7.33 3.40 -2.44
CA ASP A 81 -8.64 2.84 -2.10
C ASP A 81 -8.85 2.80 -0.58
N LEU A 82 -7.82 2.45 0.20
CA LEU A 82 -7.90 2.53 1.66
C LEU A 82 -8.23 3.96 2.12
N ILE A 83 -7.55 4.95 1.56
CA ILE A 83 -7.76 6.36 1.92
C ILE A 83 -9.19 6.78 1.58
N GLU A 84 -9.66 6.50 0.37
CA GLU A 84 -10.99 6.92 -0.10
C GLU A 84 -12.11 6.18 0.62
N GLU A 85 -12.06 4.87 0.65
CA GLU A 85 -13.14 4.03 1.13
C GLU A 85 -13.21 3.94 2.66
N ALA A 86 -12.05 3.94 3.31
CA ALA A 86 -11.97 3.77 4.75
C ALA A 86 -11.58 5.04 5.51
N GLY A 87 -10.67 5.86 4.98
CA GLY A 87 -10.02 6.97 5.67
C GLY A 87 -10.66 8.35 5.46
N THR A 88 -11.63 8.49 4.56
CA THR A 88 -12.15 9.81 4.17
C THR A 88 -13.31 10.28 5.03
N LYS A 89 -14.31 9.43 5.25
CA LYS A 89 -15.56 9.81 5.94
C LYS A 89 -16.21 8.64 6.66
N SER A 90 -17.11 9.00 7.59
CA SER A 90 -17.96 8.03 8.25
C SER A 90 -19.01 7.47 7.30
N THR A 91 -19.13 6.15 7.22
CA THR A 91 -20.23 5.50 6.49
C THR A 91 -21.60 5.69 7.15
N LEU A 92 -21.61 5.99 8.45
CA LEU A 92 -22.84 6.17 9.20
C LEU A 92 -23.40 7.59 9.05
N THR A 93 -22.54 8.61 9.18
CA THR A 93 -22.97 10.03 9.24
C THR A 93 -22.62 10.82 7.99
N GLY A 94 -21.75 10.31 7.11
CA GLY A 94 -21.23 11.03 5.97
C GLY A 94 -20.20 12.12 6.31
N LEU A 95 -19.98 12.40 7.61
CA LEU A 95 -19.05 13.45 8.04
C LEU A 95 -17.59 13.07 7.71
N PRO A 96 -16.79 14.03 7.19
CA PRO A 96 -15.39 13.81 6.91
C PRO A 96 -14.62 13.57 8.21
N TYR A 97 -13.65 12.66 8.15
CA TYR A 97 -12.67 12.48 9.19
C TYR A 97 -11.65 13.61 9.16
N GLN A 98 -11.20 14.04 10.33
CA GLN A 98 -10.16 15.06 10.46
C GLN A 98 -9.04 14.54 11.35
N VAL A 99 -7.88 15.14 11.21
CA VAL A 99 -6.69 14.87 12.03
C VAL A 99 -6.08 16.18 12.47
N ARG A 100 -5.60 16.23 13.70
CA ARG A 100 -4.75 17.31 14.22
C ARG A 100 -3.56 16.69 14.95
N CYS A 101 -2.39 17.23 14.71
CA CYS A 101 -1.17 16.88 15.43
C CYS A 101 -0.79 18.04 16.35
N SER A 102 0.07 17.81 17.32
CA SER A 102 0.42 18.76 18.38
C SER A 102 0.57 20.21 17.90
N GLY A 103 -0.35 21.08 18.27
CA GLY A 103 -0.34 22.51 17.96
C GLY A 103 -0.82 22.90 16.56
N ASP A 104 -1.11 21.93 15.68
CA ASP A 104 -1.54 22.20 14.32
C ASP A 104 -3.06 22.40 14.21
N LYS A 105 -3.48 23.10 13.14
CA LYS A 105 -4.89 23.15 12.75
C LYS A 105 -5.34 21.78 12.23
N ALA A 106 -6.59 21.43 12.51
CA ALA A 106 -7.18 20.21 11.95
C ALA A 106 -7.27 20.29 10.42
N VAL A 107 -6.89 19.18 9.76
CA VAL A 107 -7.03 18.98 8.31
C VAL A 107 -7.83 17.70 8.06
N THR A 108 -8.28 17.48 6.82
CA THR A 108 -8.97 16.23 6.47
C THR A 108 -7.99 15.05 6.55
N THR A 109 -8.45 13.93 7.09
CA THR A 109 -7.63 12.71 7.15
C THR A 109 -7.25 12.22 5.75
N ASN A 110 -8.12 12.42 4.75
CA ASN A 110 -7.82 12.10 3.34
C ASN A 110 -6.56 12.82 2.87
N GLN A 111 -6.52 14.15 2.96
CA GLN A 111 -5.36 14.95 2.54
C GLN A 111 -4.09 14.52 3.28
N TRP A 112 -4.18 14.41 4.61
CA TRP A 112 -3.05 14.03 5.45
C TRP A 112 -2.48 12.65 5.07
N LEU A 113 -3.33 11.64 4.84
CA LEU A 113 -2.89 10.29 4.44
C LEU A 113 -2.28 10.27 3.03
N ARG A 114 -2.81 11.08 2.09
CA ARG A 114 -2.20 11.23 0.76
C ARG A 114 -0.80 11.82 0.85
N ASP A 115 -0.60 12.82 1.69
CA ASP A 115 0.71 13.43 1.91
C ASP A 115 1.68 12.43 2.57
N VAL A 116 1.21 11.62 3.51
CA VAL A 116 2.00 10.55 4.13
C VAL A 116 2.42 9.51 3.08
N LEU A 117 1.50 9.07 2.24
CA LEU A 117 1.77 8.09 1.18
C LEU A 117 2.78 8.62 0.16
N ALA A 118 2.63 9.88 -0.26
CA ALA A 118 3.55 10.52 -1.20
C ALA A 118 4.98 10.59 -0.61
N ARG A 119 5.13 10.97 0.66
CA ARG A 119 6.43 10.97 1.35
C ARG A 119 7.03 9.57 1.50
N TYR A 120 6.21 8.56 1.73
CA TYR A 120 6.66 7.17 1.79
C TYR A 120 7.24 6.72 0.44
N ARG A 121 6.50 6.94 -0.65
CA ARG A 121 6.91 6.57 -2.02
C ARG A 121 8.20 7.30 -2.45
N ALA A 122 8.30 8.59 -2.16
CA ALA A 122 9.52 9.35 -2.48
C ALA A 122 10.76 8.79 -1.79
N ARG A 123 10.66 8.38 -0.52
CA ARG A 123 11.76 7.75 0.23
C ARG A 123 12.15 6.39 -0.34
N THR A 124 11.17 5.53 -0.65
CA THR A 124 11.43 4.20 -1.19
C THR A 124 12.08 4.28 -2.57
N THR A 125 11.64 5.20 -3.43
CA THR A 125 12.26 5.44 -4.73
C THR A 125 13.71 5.92 -4.60
N ALA A 126 13.98 6.86 -3.70
CA ALA A 126 15.34 7.37 -3.46
C ALA A 126 16.31 6.28 -2.96
N LEU A 127 15.81 5.33 -2.16
CA LEU A 127 16.61 4.19 -1.68
C LEU A 127 16.86 3.14 -2.76
N SER A 128 15.95 3.01 -3.72
CA SER A 128 16.05 2.05 -4.84
C SER A 128 16.90 2.54 -5.99
N THR A 129 17.24 3.85 -6.05
CA THR A 129 18.11 4.41 -7.09
C THR A 129 19.57 4.11 -6.74
N PRO A 130 20.33 3.36 -7.59
CA PRO A 130 21.74 3.13 -7.35
C PRO A 130 22.48 4.47 -7.27
N ARG A 131 23.17 4.72 -6.17
CA ARG A 131 24.02 5.93 -6.04
C ARG A 131 25.04 5.88 -7.18
N PRO A 132 25.15 6.91 -8.05
CA PRO A 132 26.20 6.96 -9.05
C PRO A 132 27.54 6.79 -8.33
N ARG A 133 28.34 5.81 -8.78
CA ARG A 133 29.70 5.64 -8.23
C ARG A 133 30.41 6.96 -8.42
N ARG A 134 30.71 7.63 -7.35
CA ARG A 134 31.58 8.82 -7.37
C ARG A 134 32.88 8.34 -7.98
N GLY A 135 33.20 8.83 -9.20
CA GLY A 135 34.40 8.45 -9.92
C GLY A 135 35.61 8.55 -8.99
N VAL A 136 36.31 7.46 -8.82
CA VAL A 136 37.64 7.48 -8.19
C VAL A 136 38.47 8.36 -9.12
N PRO A 137 39.06 9.49 -8.66
CA PRO A 137 40.00 10.24 -9.48
C PRO A 137 41.11 9.29 -9.89
N GLY A 138 41.27 9.11 -11.22
CA GLY A 138 42.28 8.25 -11.79
C GLY A 138 43.64 8.59 -11.21
N THR A 139 44.24 7.62 -10.55
CA THR A 139 45.68 7.67 -10.24
C THR A 139 46.38 7.57 -11.59
N GLU A 140 46.84 8.72 -12.08
CA GLU A 140 47.72 8.82 -13.25
C GLU A 140 49.00 8.07 -12.91
N ILE A 141 49.13 6.84 -13.40
CA ILE A 141 50.34 6.07 -13.30
C ILE A 141 51.31 6.71 -14.30
N SER A 142 52.19 7.59 -13.80
CA SER A 142 53.33 8.13 -14.51
C SER A 142 54.24 6.93 -14.86
N GLY A 143 54.29 6.58 -16.16
CA GLY A 143 55.16 5.52 -16.65
C GLY A 143 56.64 5.96 -16.57
N PRO A 144 57.57 5.05 -16.30
CA PRO A 144 59.02 5.41 -16.23
C PRO A 144 59.54 5.72 -17.65
N ASP A 145 60.14 6.92 -17.73
CA ASP A 145 60.94 7.40 -18.83
C ASP A 145 62.14 6.47 -19.06
N ARG A 146 62.15 5.78 -20.19
CA ARG A 146 63.29 4.99 -20.67
C ARG A 146 64.13 5.89 -21.59
N THR A 147 64.96 6.68 -21.04
CA THR A 147 66.11 7.24 -21.76
C THR A 147 67.17 6.16 -21.99
N LEU A 148 67.18 5.60 -23.18
CA LEU A 148 68.27 4.76 -23.68
C LEU A 148 69.41 5.70 -24.14
N SER A 149 70.40 5.87 -23.32
CA SER A 149 71.71 6.39 -23.76
C SER A 149 72.47 5.25 -24.44
N ARG A 150 72.89 5.46 -25.65
CA ARG A 150 73.78 4.63 -26.43
C ARG A 150 75.17 5.22 -26.36
N PRO A 151 76.21 4.47 -25.99
CA PRO A 151 77.58 4.92 -26.07
C PRO A 151 78.20 4.71 -27.48
N ALA A 152 79.17 5.55 -27.81
CA ALA A 152 79.99 5.57 -29.01
C ALA A 152 80.94 4.38 -29.11
#